data_5ed2c8b33bec31bbbf7d771c0d621ebb
#
_entry.id   5ed2c8b33bec31bbbf7d771c0d621ebb
#
_cell.length_a   1.000
_cell.length_b   1.000
_cell.length_c   1.000
_cell.angle_alpha   90.00
_cell.angle_beta   90.00
_cell.angle_gamma   90.00
#
_symmetry.space_group_name_H-M   'P 1'
#
loop_
_entity.id
_entity.type
_entity.pdbx_description
1 polymer ?
#
loop_
_entity_poly.entity_id
_entity_poly.type
_entity_poly.pdbx_seq_one_letter_code
_entity_poly.pdbx_strand_id
1 'polypeptide(L)'
;GIAGVAGNGQDELMEILIGEKPSSGNVLTFDGEDIGSMNSHERRQLSMFFVPEERLGHGAVPDMTLDENMLLSRPDSDGMTSNGVIDWKTVTSFSEQVISDFDVQTPSSRMLAKSLSGGNLQKFMVGRELIRNPKLIIVAQPTWGVDAGSANNIHQSLISLADQGSAVLIISQDLDEILSLCEQIHVLSEGRLSDAVDMKKDGLEKISQLMVGGQKS
;
A
#
# COMPACT_ATOMS: atom_id res chain seq x y z
N GLY A 1 -10.77 5.58 -2.43
CA GLY A 1 -10.03 5.05 -3.57
C GLY A 1 -9.64 6.10 -4.58
N ILE A 2 -8.53 5.87 -5.25
CA ILE A 2 -8.09 6.68 -6.40
C ILE A 2 -8.03 5.76 -7.62
N ALA A 3 -8.95 5.97 -8.56
CA ALA A 3 -8.97 5.30 -9.84
C ALA A 3 -8.18 6.10 -10.89
N GLY A 4 -7.54 5.43 -11.84
CA GLY A 4 -6.86 6.10 -12.94
C GLY A 4 -6.15 5.13 -13.88
N VAL A 5 -6.07 5.49 -15.16
CA VAL A 5 -5.30 4.72 -16.14
C VAL A 5 -3.81 4.97 -15.91
N ALA A 6 -2.97 3.95 -16.14
CA ALA A 6 -1.51 4.07 -15.98
C ALA A 6 -0.94 5.32 -16.68
N GLY A 7 0.05 5.95 -16.03
CA GLY A 7 0.73 7.13 -16.56
C GLY A 7 0.00 8.46 -16.35
N ASN A 8 -1.01 8.49 -15.52
CA ASN A 8 -1.75 9.72 -15.20
C ASN A 8 -1.23 10.46 -13.96
N GLY A 9 -0.09 10.04 -13.39
CA GLY A 9 0.53 10.68 -12.22
C GLY A 9 0.42 9.86 -10.93
N GLN A 10 0.07 8.56 -11.02
CA GLN A 10 -0.04 7.67 -9.85
C GLN A 10 1.29 7.51 -9.13
N ASP A 11 2.38 7.35 -9.88
CA ASP A 11 3.73 7.16 -9.32
C ASP A 11 4.17 8.42 -8.58
N GLU A 12 4.02 9.60 -9.20
CA GLU A 12 4.36 10.88 -8.58
C GLU A 12 3.50 11.15 -7.33
N LEU A 13 2.22 10.82 -7.39
CA LEU A 13 1.34 10.92 -6.23
C LEU A 13 1.81 9.99 -5.11
N MET A 14 2.13 8.74 -5.44
CA MET A 14 2.64 7.77 -4.46
C MET A 14 3.95 8.24 -3.83
N GLU A 15 4.94 8.69 -4.61
CA GLU A 15 6.21 9.21 -4.12
C GLU A 15 6.03 10.36 -3.11
N ILE A 16 5.05 11.26 -3.36
CA ILE A 16 4.71 12.35 -2.44
C ILE A 16 4.01 11.79 -1.19
N LEU A 17 3.06 10.88 -1.35
CA LEU A 17 2.30 10.30 -0.24
C LEU A 17 3.16 9.45 0.70
N ILE A 18 4.17 8.77 0.20
CA ILE A 18 5.08 7.95 1.01
C ILE A 18 6.30 8.72 1.54
N GLY A 19 6.51 9.96 1.10
CA GLY A 19 7.59 10.84 1.59
C GLY A 19 8.92 10.64 0.88
N GLU A 20 8.94 10.08 -0.33
CA GLU A 20 10.14 10.03 -1.19
C GLU A 20 10.39 11.36 -1.88
N LYS A 21 9.31 12.08 -2.20
CA LYS A 21 9.37 13.47 -2.66
C LYS A 21 8.69 14.38 -1.65
N PRO A 22 9.34 15.50 -1.27
CA PRO A 22 8.69 16.47 -0.41
C PRO A 22 7.58 17.21 -1.15
N SER A 23 6.53 17.57 -0.45
CA SER A 23 5.52 18.54 -0.90
C SER A 23 5.68 19.85 -0.15
N SER A 24 5.31 20.96 -0.78
CA SER A 24 5.42 22.30 -0.18
C SER A 24 4.07 22.81 0.30
N GLY A 25 4.07 23.59 1.38
CA GLY A 25 2.99 24.50 1.72
C GLY A 25 1.72 23.89 2.31
N ASN A 26 1.80 23.05 3.33
CA ASN A 26 0.64 22.47 4.04
C ASN A 26 -0.38 21.77 3.12
N VAL A 27 0.09 21.22 2.00
CA VAL A 27 -0.75 20.53 1.02
C VAL A 27 -1.09 19.13 1.48
N LEU A 28 -0.22 18.53 2.31
CA LEU A 28 -0.38 17.19 2.82
C LEU A 28 -0.38 17.20 4.35
N THR A 29 -1.52 16.86 4.93
CA THR A 29 -1.67 16.81 6.40
C THR A 29 -2.13 15.41 6.84
N PHE A 30 -1.68 14.99 8.02
CA PHE A 30 -2.12 13.77 8.68
C PHE A 30 -2.43 14.08 10.15
N ASP A 31 -3.62 13.71 10.63
CA ASP A 31 -4.12 14.06 11.97
C ASP A 31 -4.01 15.59 12.28
N GLY A 32 -4.10 16.44 11.25
CA GLY A 32 -4.00 17.91 11.37
C GLY A 32 -2.58 18.46 11.37
N GLU A 33 -1.56 17.63 11.32
CA GLU A 33 -0.15 18.03 11.23
C GLU A 33 0.33 18.00 9.78
N ASP A 34 1.13 19.01 9.39
CA ASP A 34 1.78 19.03 8.07
C ASP A 34 2.88 17.97 8.01
N ILE A 35 2.72 17.03 7.10
CA ILE A 35 3.68 15.96 6.84
C ILE A 35 4.43 16.13 5.51
N GLY A 36 4.24 17.25 4.82
CA GLY A 36 4.77 17.46 3.48
C GLY A 36 6.29 17.35 3.38
N SER A 37 7.02 17.76 4.41
CA SER A 37 8.49 17.67 4.48
C SER A 37 9.01 16.37 5.10
N MET A 38 8.14 15.54 5.70
CA MET A 38 8.54 14.31 6.35
C MET A 38 8.92 13.24 5.32
N ASN A 39 10.03 12.55 5.58
CA ASN A 39 10.46 11.40 4.78
C ASN A 39 9.67 10.12 5.15
N SER A 40 9.88 9.04 4.40
CA SER A 40 9.16 7.76 4.60
C SER A 40 9.34 7.17 6.00
N HIS A 41 10.52 7.31 6.59
CA HIS A 41 10.79 6.81 7.95
C HIS A 41 9.98 7.58 8.99
N GLU A 42 9.97 8.92 8.93
CA GLU A 42 9.19 9.77 9.84
C GLU A 42 7.69 9.49 9.73
N ARG A 43 7.16 9.29 8.51
CA ARG A 43 5.75 8.91 8.30
C ARG A 43 5.43 7.53 8.85
N ARG A 44 6.35 6.57 8.75
CA ARG A 44 6.18 5.25 9.38
C ARG A 44 6.11 5.34 10.91
N GLN A 45 6.81 6.28 11.54
CA GLN A 45 6.71 6.53 12.98
C GLN A 45 5.32 7.05 13.39
N LEU A 46 4.59 7.70 12.47
CA LEU A 46 3.19 8.09 12.67
C LEU A 46 2.19 6.96 12.43
N SER A 47 2.65 5.73 12.21
CA SER A 47 1.84 4.56 11.83
C SER A 47 1.17 4.73 10.46
N MET A 48 1.86 5.37 9.51
CA MET A 48 1.52 5.40 8.10
C MET A 48 2.35 4.35 7.37
N PHE A 49 1.71 3.39 6.71
CA PHE A 49 2.41 2.32 5.99
C PHE A 49 2.01 2.29 4.53
N PHE A 50 2.91 1.71 3.69
CA PHE A 50 2.82 1.86 2.26
C PHE A 50 3.16 0.56 1.54
N VAL A 51 2.39 0.25 0.50
CA VAL A 51 2.68 -0.82 -0.46
C VAL A 51 2.70 -0.20 -1.86
N PRO A 52 3.88 0.04 -2.43
CA PRO A 52 4.01 0.58 -3.78
C PRO A 52 3.66 -0.47 -4.85
N GLU A 53 3.37 -0.02 -6.08
CA GLU A 53 3.08 -0.90 -7.21
C GLU A 53 4.32 -1.72 -7.62
N GLU A 54 5.49 -1.08 -7.70
CA GLU A 54 6.75 -1.75 -8.03
C GLU A 54 7.21 -2.62 -6.86
N ARG A 55 7.20 -3.93 -7.08
CA ARG A 55 7.49 -4.92 -6.04
C ARG A 55 8.96 -5.04 -5.71
N LEU A 56 9.80 -5.23 -6.75
CA LEU A 56 11.24 -5.42 -6.60
C LEU A 56 11.97 -4.10 -6.87
N GLY A 57 12.79 -3.68 -5.93
CA GLY A 57 13.49 -2.40 -5.98
C GLY A 57 12.84 -1.33 -5.10
N HIS A 58 11.51 -1.25 -5.10
CA HIS A 58 10.76 -0.28 -4.31
C HIS A 58 10.05 -0.92 -3.10
N GLY A 59 9.18 -1.90 -3.34
CA GLY A 59 8.44 -2.58 -2.27
C GLY A 59 9.25 -3.60 -1.49
N ALA A 60 10.23 -4.25 -2.12
CA ALA A 60 11.14 -5.21 -1.52
C ALA A 60 12.52 -5.17 -2.18
N VAL A 61 13.57 -5.40 -1.40
CA VAL A 61 14.93 -5.51 -1.90
C VAL A 61 15.14 -6.93 -2.46
N PRO A 62 15.44 -7.07 -3.77
CA PRO A 62 15.46 -8.36 -4.46
C PRO A 62 16.41 -9.39 -3.87
N ASP A 63 17.61 -8.95 -3.49
CA ASP A 63 18.71 -9.78 -3.01
C ASP A 63 18.72 -9.98 -1.48
N MET A 64 17.68 -9.52 -0.80
CA MET A 64 17.46 -9.76 0.62
C MET A 64 16.41 -10.86 0.81
N THR A 65 16.52 -11.59 1.92
CA THR A 65 15.53 -12.57 2.35
C THR A 65 14.21 -11.89 2.76
N LEU A 66 13.14 -12.68 2.93
CA LEU A 66 11.89 -12.15 3.46
C LEU A 66 12.06 -11.63 4.89
N ASP A 67 12.89 -12.30 5.71
CA ASP A 67 13.24 -11.84 7.07
C ASP A 67 13.92 -10.46 7.01
N GLU A 68 14.90 -10.27 6.16
CA GLU A 68 15.58 -8.98 6.00
C GLU A 68 14.63 -7.90 5.47
N ASN A 69 13.77 -8.23 4.50
CA ASN A 69 12.73 -7.32 4.00
C ASN A 69 11.68 -6.99 5.07
N MET A 70 11.35 -7.92 5.96
CA MET A 70 10.50 -7.67 7.13
C MET A 70 11.15 -6.63 8.04
N LEU A 71 12.42 -6.82 8.39
CA LEU A 71 13.18 -5.91 9.25
C LEU A 71 13.28 -4.50 8.66
N LEU A 72 13.55 -4.37 7.36
CA LEU A 72 13.68 -3.06 6.69
C LEU A 72 12.41 -2.20 6.82
N SER A 73 11.23 -2.80 6.83
CA SER A 73 10.00 -2.05 7.02
C SER A 73 9.75 -1.62 8.47
N ARG A 74 10.54 -2.15 9.44
CA ARG A 74 10.28 -2.01 10.88
C ARG A 74 11.54 -1.85 11.74
N PRO A 75 12.57 -1.10 11.36
CA PRO A 75 13.86 -1.17 12.04
C PRO A 75 13.80 -0.83 13.53
N ASP A 76 12.86 0.03 13.94
CA ASP A 76 12.79 0.58 15.30
C ASP A 76 11.51 0.19 16.05
N SER A 77 10.78 -0.83 15.58
CA SER A 77 9.51 -1.24 16.20
C SER A 77 9.40 -2.74 16.45
N ASP A 78 8.39 -3.12 17.20
CA ASP A 78 7.96 -4.50 17.42
C ASP A 78 9.03 -5.41 18.08
N GLY A 79 10.04 -4.83 18.74
CA GLY A 79 11.09 -5.57 19.43
C GLY A 79 12.09 -6.27 18.50
N MET A 80 12.07 -5.98 17.20
CA MET A 80 13.02 -6.56 16.24
C MET A 80 14.44 -6.08 16.44
N THR A 81 14.61 -4.88 17.00
CA THR A 81 15.92 -4.34 17.39
C THR A 81 15.90 -3.85 18.83
N SER A 82 17.00 -4.06 19.53
CA SER A 82 17.21 -3.55 20.90
C SER A 82 18.68 -3.17 21.06
N ASN A 83 18.94 -1.91 21.46
CA ASN A 83 20.30 -1.38 21.63
C ASN A 83 21.21 -1.61 20.41
N GLY A 84 20.67 -1.51 19.19
CA GLY A 84 21.43 -1.74 17.95
C GLY A 84 21.68 -3.24 17.63
N VAL A 85 21.10 -4.14 18.37
CA VAL A 85 21.18 -5.60 18.11
C VAL A 85 19.86 -6.10 17.53
N ILE A 86 19.91 -6.85 16.43
CA ILE A 86 18.73 -7.44 15.80
C ILE A 86 18.36 -8.73 16.50
N ASP A 87 17.09 -8.85 16.88
CA ASP A 87 16.49 -10.12 17.34
C ASP A 87 15.90 -10.89 16.14
N TRP A 88 16.73 -11.68 15.50
CA TRP A 88 16.32 -12.49 14.35
C TRP A 88 15.20 -13.47 14.66
N LYS A 89 15.04 -13.91 15.91
CA LYS A 89 13.94 -14.79 16.29
C LYS A 89 12.60 -14.06 16.16
N THR A 90 12.54 -12.83 16.66
CA THR A 90 11.37 -11.97 16.53
C THR A 90 11.09 -11.64 15.07
N VAL A 91 12.12 -11.26 14.30
CA VAL A 91 11.98 -10.99 12.85
C VAL A 91 11.39 -12.18 12.12
N THR A 92 11.97 -13.37 12.29
CA THR A 92 11.50 -14.61 11.65
C THR A 92 10.06 -14.94 12.05
N SER A 93 9.69 -14.74 13.33
CA SER A 93 8.33 -14.99 13.80
C SER A 93 7.29 -14.13 13.07
N PHE A 94 7.57 -12.85 12.86
CA PHE A 94 6.69 -11.98 12.08
C PHE A 94 6.64 -12.35 10.59
N SER A 95 7.78 -12.74 10.00
CA SER A 95 7.81 -13.19 8.61
C SER A 95 6.99 -14.47 8.41
N GLU A 96 7.13 -15.44 9.33
CA GLU A 96 6.36 -16.69 9.29
C GLU A 96 4.86 -16.45 9.52
N GLN A 97 4.51 -15.50 10.39
CA GLN A 97 3.12 -15.07 10.57
C GLN A 97 2.53 -14.56 9.25
N VAL A 98 3.22 -13.64 8.55
CA VAL A 98 2.76 -13.15 7.24
C VAL A 98 2.64 -14.27 6.23
N ILE A 99 3.63 -15.17 6.18
CA ILE A 99 3.63 -16.32 5.26
C ILE A 99 2.38 -17.18 5.49
N SER A 100 2.05 -17.43 6.76
CA SER A 100 0.88 -18.23 7.14
C SER A 100 -0.45 -17.51 6.86
N ASP A 101 -0.59 -16.26 7.34
CA ASP A 101 -1.86 -15.53 7.32
C ASP A 101 -2.28 -15.12 5.90
N PHE A 102 -1.30 -14.90 5.02
CA PHE A 102 -1.52 -14.48 3.63
C PHE A 102 -1.26 -15.59 2.61
N ASP A 103 -1.10 -16.83 3.06
CA ASP A 103 -0.84 -18.00 2.18
C ASP A 103 0.28 -17.74 1.17
N VAL A 104 1.41 -17.23 1.64
CA VAL A 104 2.59 -16.97 0.78
C VAL A 104 3.28 -18.30 0.48
N GLN A 105 3.25 -18.72 -0.79
CA GLN A 105 3.88 -19.97 -1.19
C GLN A 105 5.40 -19.79 -1.28
N THR A 106 6.09 -20.19 -0.24
CA THR A 106 7.55 -20.14 -0.11
C THR A 106 8.04 -21.28 0.79
N PRO A 107 9.24 -21.85 0.55
CA PRO A 107 9.81 -22.88 1.45
C PRO A 107 10.14 -22.35 2.85
N SER A 108 10.50 -21.08 2.99
CA SER A 108 10.82 -20.44 4.26
C SER A 108 10.93 -18.92 4.12
N SER A 109 10.94 -18.20 5.24
CA SER A 109 11.19 -16.76 5.32
C SER A 109 12.63 -16.36 4.93
N ARG A 110 13.54 -17.33 4.82
CA ARG A 110 14.93 -17.13 4.39
C ARG A 110 15.13 -17.13 2.88
N MET A 111 14.07 -17.31 2.10
CA MET A 111 14.13 -17.18 0.64
C MET A 111 14.32 -15.71 0.26
N LEU A 112 15.10 -15.49 -0.82
CA LEU A 112 15.29 -14.14 -1.38
C LEU A 112 13.97 -13.64 -1.99
N ALA A 113 13.66 -12.35 -1.83
CA ALA A 113 12.45 -11.75 -2.39
C ALA A 113 12.31 -11.99 -3.90
N LYS A 114 13.40 -11.90 -4.66
CA LYS A 114 13.43 -12.16 -6.11
C LYS A 114 13.10 -13.60 -6.51
N SER A 115 13.17 -14.56 -5.59
CA SER A 115 12.87 -15.97 -5.89
C SER A 115 11.39 -16.31 -5.79
N LEU A 116 10.56 -15.40 -5.27
CA LEU A 116 9.13 -15.58 -5.21
C LEU A 116 8.46 -15.22 -6.55
N SER A 117 7.32 -15.85 -6.85
CA SER A 117 6.44 -15.36 -7.91
C SER A 117 5.91 -13.96 -7.54
N GLY A 118 5.57 -13.17 -8.56
CA GLY A 118 5.04 -11.83 -8.33
C GLY A 118 3.84 -11.78 -7.40
N GLY A 119 2.90 -12.74 -7.52
CA GLY A 119 1.75 -12.83 -6.62
C GLY A 119 2.13 -13.17 -5.17
N ASN A 120 3.07 -14.07 -4.94
CA ASN A 120 3.53 -14.40 -3.59
C ASN A 120 4.32 -13.26 -2.95
N LEU A 121 5.11 -12.52 -3.73
CA LEU A 121 5.78 -11.33 -3.24
C LEU A 121 4.77 -10.23 -2.88
N GLN A 122 3.72 -10.05 -3.68
CA GLN A 122 2.64 -9.10 -3.39
C GLN A 122 1.93 -9.45 -2.07
N LYS A 123 1.55 -10.72 -1.89
CA LYS A 123 0.95 -11.20 -0.64
C LYS A 123 1.84 -10.91 0.57
N PHE A 124 3.14 -11.16 0.45
CA PHE A 124 4.09 -10.87 1.52
C PHE A 124 4.20 -9.37 1.80
N MET A 125 4.32 -8.52 0.77
CA MET A 125 4.43 -7.08 0.94
C MET A 125 3.19 -6.46 1.59
N VAL A 126 2.00 -6.84 1.13
CA VAL A 126 0.74 -6.37 1.71
C VAL A 126 0.59 -6.88 3.15
N GLY A 127 0.77 -8.18 3.36
CA GLY A 127 0.66 -8.80 4.69
C GLY A 127 1.63 -8.18 5.71
N ARG A 128 2.87 -7.91 5.30
CA ARG A 128 3.90 -7.28 6.13
C ARG A 128 3.45 -5.93 6.70
N GLU A 129 2.74 -5.15 5.93
CA GLU A 129 2.25 -3.84 6.39
C GLU A 129 0.93 -3.96 7.17
N LEU A 130 0.03 -4.89 6.78
CA LEU A 130 -1.29 -5.06 7.41
C LEU A 130 -1.20 -5.59 8.86
N ILE A 131 -0.31 -6.54 9.16
CA ILE A 131 -0.18 -7.10 10.51
C ILE A 131 0.27 -6.08 11.57
N ARG A 132 0.61 -4.88 11.17
CA ARG A 132 1.02 -3.78 12.06
C ARG A 132 -0.15 -2.95 12.59
N ASN A 133 -1.36 -3.18 12.11
CA ASN A 133 -2.54 -2.37 12.43
C ASN A 133 -2.26 -0.86 12.27
N PRO A 134 -1.93 -0.40 11.04
CA PRO A 134 -1.59 0.99 10.77
C PRO A 134 -2.75 1.94 11.09
N LYS A 135 -2.45 3.21 11.40
CA LYS A 135 -3.46 4.28 11.37
C LYS A 135 -3.89 4.62 9.95
N LEU A 136 -2.94 4.58 9.01
CA LEU A 136 -3.17 4.75 7.58
C LEU A 136 -2.34 3.75 6.80
N ILE A 137 -2.97 3.04 5.89
CA ILE A 137 -2.28 2.26 4.86
C ILE A 137 -2.58 2.83 3.48
N ILE A 138 -1.54 3.01 2.66
CA ILE A 138 -1.64 3.40 1.26
C ILE A 138 -1.16 2.24 0.42
N VAL A 139 -2.02 1.70 -0.44
CA VAL A 139 -1.71 0.53 -1.25
C VAL A 139 -1.96 0.84 -2.72
N ALA A 140 -0.90 0.72 -3.52
CA ALA A 140 -1.01 0.77 -4.97
C ALA A 140 -1.16 -0.64 -5.53
N GLN A 141 -2.18 -0.86 -6.37
CA GLN A 141 -2.46 -2.13 -7.05
C GLN A 141 -2.44 -3.35 -6.10
N PRO A 142 -3.27 -3.39 -5.02
CA PRO A 142 -3.15 -4.40 -3.95
C PRO A 142 -3.18 -5.84 -4.45
N THR A 143 -3.95 -6.14 -5.50
CA THR A 143 -4.14 -7.52 -5.97
C THR A 143 -3.53 -7.79 -7.36
N TRP A 144 -2.71 -6.88 -7.87
CA TRP A 144 -2.08 -7.05 -9.18
C TRP A 144 -1.27 -8.36 -9.26
N GLY A 145 -1.63 -9.22 -10.23
CA GLY A 145 -0.96 -10.50 -10.47
C GLY A 145 -1.08 -11.52 -9.34
N VAL A 146 -2.10 -11.38 -8.50
CA VAL A 146 -2.47 -12.32 -7.45
C VAL A 146 -3.64 -13.17 -7.93
N ASP A 147 -3.72 -14.43 -7.52
CA ASP A 147 -4.88 -15.29 -7.83
C ASP A 147 -6.15 -14.81 -7.12
N ALA A 148 -7.33 -15.17 -7.66
CA ALA A 148 -8.61 -14.68 -7.17
C ALA A 148 -8.89 -15.00 -5.69
N GLY A 149 -8.43 -16.16 -5.19
CA GLY A 149 -8.60 -16.53 -3.79
C GLY A 149 -7.77 -15.64 -2.86
N SER A 150 -6.51 -15.44 -3.21
CA SER A 150 -5.60 -14.57 -2.48
C SER A 150 -6.00 -13.09 -2.59
N ALA A 151 -6.51 -12.66 -3.75
CA ALA A 151 -7.04 -11.30 -3.92
C ALA A 151 -8.20 -11.04 -2.95
N ASN A 152 -9.13 -11.97 -2.83
CA ASN A 152 -10.23 -11.84 -1.87
C ASN A 152 -9.73 -11.75 -0.43
N ASN A 153 -8.71 -12.52 -0.04
CA ASN A 153 -8.12 -12.45 1.30
C ASN A 153 -7.50 -11.08 1.58
N ILE A 154 -6.78 -10.50 0.61
CA ILE A 154 -6.23 -9.15 0.72
C ILE A 154 -7.36 -8.13 0.87
N HIS A 155 -8.41 -8.20 0.06
CA HIS A 155 -9.57 -7.30 0.13
C HIS A 155 -10.24 -7.37 1.50
N GLN A 156 -10.52 -8.57 2.02
CA GLN A 156 -11.13 -8.75 3.32
C GLN A 156 -10.24 -8.20 4.46
N SER A 157 -8.92 -8.34 4.34
CA SER A 157 -7.98 -7.79 5.31
C SER A 157 -7.98 -6.26 5.30
N LEU A 158 -8.06 -5.62 4.13
CA LEU A 158 -8.16 -4.15 4.01
C LEU A 158 -9.49 -3.63 4.57
N ILE A 159 -10.61 -4.30 4.28
CA ILE A 159 -11.93 -3.96 4.83
C ILE A 159 -11.92 -4.10 6.35
N SER A 160 -11.41 -5.24 6.86
CA SER A 160 -11.34 -5.46 8.32
C SER A 160 -10.49 -4.41 9.03
N LEU A 161 -9.41 -3.95 8.39
CA LEU A 161 -8.57 -2.88 8.92
C LEU A 161 -9.34 -1.54 8.99
N ALA A 162 -10.12 -1.22 7.94
CA ALA A 162 -10.97 -0.04 7.91
C ALA A 162 -12.08 -0.10 8.99
N ASP A 163 -12.71 -1.27 9.16
CA ASP A 163 -13.73 -1.50 10.20
C ASP A 163 -13.16 -1.35 11.63
N GLN A 164 -11.87 -1.56 11.81
CA GLN A 164 -11.15 -1.35 13.07
C GLN A 164 -10.73 0.12 13.29
N GLY A 165 -11.05 1.00 12.35
CA GLY A 165 -10.81 2.45 12.46
C GLY A 165 -9.56 2.97 11.78
N SER A 166 -8.85 2.14 11.04
CA SER A 166 -7.74 2.59 10.19
C SER A 166 -8.25 3.28 8.93
N ALA A 167 -7.52 4.28 8.45
CA ALA A 167 -7.74 4.83 7.12
C ALA A 167 -7.05 3.94 6.08
N VAL A 168 -7.76 3.66 4.97
CA VAL A 168 -7.24 2.86 3.86
C VAL A 168 -7.34 3.67 2.58
N LEU A 169 -6.22 3.94 1.93
CA LEU A 169 -6.16 4.57 0.62
C LEU A 169 -5.69 3.55 -0.41
N ILE A 170 -6.55 3.27 -1.40
CA ILE A 170 -6.26 2.36 -2.49
C ILE A 170 -6.07 3.16 -3.77
N ILE A 171 -4.95 2.94 -4.47
CA ILE A 171 -4.69 3.47 -5.80
C ILE A 171 -4.69 2.29 -6.76
N SER A 172 -5.65 2.23 -7.70
CA SER A 172 -5.78 1.10 -8.60
C SER A 172 -6.28 1.52 -9.99
N GLN A 173 -5.81 0.78 -11.00
CA GLN A 173 -6.32 0.85 -12.37
C GLN A 173 -7.52 -0.07 -12.55
N ASP A 174 -7.68 -1.05 -11.65
CA ASP A 174 -8.81 -1.98 -11.65
C ASP A 174 -10.03 -1.30 -11.02
N LEU A 175 -10.98 -0.96 -11.87
CA LEU A 175 -12.19 -0.28 -11.45
C LEU A 175 -13.10 -1.17 -10.59
N ASP A 176 -13.14 -2.47 -10.86
CA ASP A 176 -13.94 -3.41 -10.07
C ASP A 176 -13.37 -3.52 -8.65
N GLU A 177 -12.04 -3.49 -8.50
CA GLU A 177 -11.37 -3.44 -7.20
C GLU A 177 -11.75 -2.17 -6.43
N ILE A 178 -11.62 -0.99 -7.04
CA ILE A 178 -11.97 0.30 -6.42
C ILE A 178 -13.46 0.34 -6.01
N LEU A 179 -14.36 -0.10 -6.89
CA LEU A 179 -15.81 -0.10 -6.63
C LEU A 179 -16.22 -1.05 -5.51
N SER A 180 -15.49 -2.16 -5.34
CA SER A 180 -15.81 -3.16 -4.32
C SER A 180 -15.29 -2.79 -2.93
N LEU A 181 -14.25 -1.95 -2.84
CA LEU A 181 -13.53 -1.67 -1.60
C LEU A 181 -13.76 -0.26 -1.04
N CYS A 182 -14.13 0.71 -1.88
CA CYS A 182 -14.04 2.12 -1.52
C CYS A 182 -15.41 2.79 -1.44
N GLU A 183 -15.67 3.52 -0.35
CA GLU A 183 -16.86 4.35 -0.19
C GLU A 183 -16.75 5.69 -0.91
N GLN A 184 -15.52 6.22 -1.00
CA GLN A 184 -15.23 7.48 -1.71
C GLN A 184 -14.23 7.19 -2.82
N ILE A 185 -14.54 7.66 -4.01
CA ILE A 185 -13.71 7.42 -5.19
C ILE A 185 -13.34 8.76 -5.83
N HIS A 186 -12.06 8.95 -6.03
CA HIS A 186 -11.51 10.03 -6.82
C HIS A 186 -10.91 9.45 -8.11
N VAL A 187 -10.77 10.27 -9.13
CA VAL A 187 -10.12 9.87 -10.37
C VAL A 187 -8.87 10.73 -10.58
N LEU A 188 -7.74 10.08 -10.85
CA LEU A 188 -6.51 10.74 -11.24
C LEU A 188 -6.36 10.68 -12.76
N SER A 189 -6.34 11.84 -13.39
CA SER A 189 -6.20 12.00 -14.84
C SER A 189 -5.33 13.21 -15.15
N GLU A 190 -4.33 13.05 -16.01
CA GLU A 190 -3.40 14.12 -16.44
C GLU A 190 -2.78 14.90 -15.25
N GLY A 191 -2.41 14.17 -14.18
CA GLY A 191 -1.82 14.76 -12.97
C GLY A 191 -2.79 15.54 -12.10
N ARG A 192 -4.09 15.42 -12.32
CA ARG A 192 -5.14 16.08 -11.55
C ARG A 192 -6.05 15.08 -10.86
N LEU A 193 -6.28 15.30 -9.57
CA LEU A 193 -7.25 14.53 -8.79
C LEU A 193 -8.62 15.19 -8.88
N SER A 194 -9.65 14.42 -9.24
CA SER A 194 -11.04 14.90 -9.27
C SER A 194 -11.58 15.13 -7.86
N ASP A 195 -12.69 15.84 -7.75
CA ASP A 195 -13.54 15.75 -6.58
C ASP A 195 -14.03 14.31 -6.37
N ALA A 196 -14.48 14.01 -5.15
CA ALA A 196 -15.06 12.70 -4.83
C ALA A 196 -16.30 12.44 -5.69
N VAL A 197 -16.34 11.28 -6.34
CA VAL A 197 -17.49 10.85 -7.15
C VAL A 197 -18.54 10.25 -6.22
N ASP A 198 -19.76 10.77 -6.26
CA ASP A 198 -20.90 10.21 -5.53
C ASP A 198 -21.50 9.06 -6.35
N MET A 199 -21.20 7.82 -5.95
CA MET A 199 -21.67 6.61 -6.64
C MET A 199 -23.21 6.51 -6.72
N LYS A 200 -23.94 7.13 -5.79
CA LYS A 200 -25.40 7.13 -5.81
C LYS A 200 -26.02 8.08 -6.82
N LYS A 201 -25.31 9.18 -7.13
CA LYS A 201 -25.76 10.23 -8.05
C LYS A 201 -25.15 10.10 -9.44
N ASP A 202 -23.82 9.95 -9.47
CA ASP A 202 -23.04 10.07 -10.70
C ASP A 202 -22.77 8.71 -11.36
N GLY A 203 -22.74 7.63 -10.56
CA GLY A 203 -22.59 6.27 -11.06
C GLY A 203 -21.25 5.98 -11.72
N LEU A 204 -21.13 4.76 -12.25
CA LEU A 204 -19.94 4.24 -12.93
C LEU A 204 -19.57 5.06 -14.18
N GLU A 205 -20.57 5.62 -14.85
CA GLU A 205 -20.37 6.38 -16.08
C GLU A 205 -19.50 7.61 -15.85
N LYS A 206 -19.68 8.31 -14.74
CA LYS A 206 -18.90 9.48 -14.35
C LYS A 206 -17.42 9.13 -14.13
N ILE A 207 -17.14 8.03 -13.43
CA ILE A 207 -15.77 7.57 -13.22
C ILE A 207 -15.11 7.25 -14.55
N SER A 208 -15.79 6.48 -15.40
CA SER A 208 -15.28 6.11 -16.72
C SER A 208 -14.98 7.35 -17.60
N GLN A 209 -15.85 8.36 -17.59
CA GLN A 209 -15.62 9.61 -18.31
C GLN A 209 -14.38 10.36 -17.78
N LEU A 210 -14.22 10.45 -16.46
CA LEU A 210 -13.08 11.13 -15.84
C LEU A 210 -11.76 10.39 -16.13
N MET A 211 -11.77 9.06 -16.14
CA MET A 211 -10.58 8.25 -16.46
C MET A 211 -10.10 8.42 -17.90
N VAL A 212 -10.99 8.69 -18.84
CA VAL A 212 -10.67 8.88 -20.28
C VAL A 212 -10.29 10.33 -20.60
N GLY A 213 -10.21 11.22 -19.61
CA GLY A 213 -9.83 12.64 -19.83
C GLY A 213 -11.03 13.55 -20.14
N GLY A 214 -12.21 13.24 -19.62
CA GLY A 214 -13.44 13.99 -19.84
C GLY A 214 -13.66 15.22 -18.97
N GLN A 215 -12.63 16.02 -18.69
CA GLN A 215 -12.81 17.41 -18.26
C GLN A 215 -12.41 18.37 -19.38
N LYS A 216 -13.26 18.46 -20.40
CA LYS A 216 -13.34 19.66 -21.24
C LYS A 216 -14.44 20.53 -20.68
N SER A 217 -14.06 21.59 -20.02
CA SER A 217 -14.89 22.79 -19.87
C SER A 217 -14.02 24.00 -19.94
#